data_6aaeba2ecc22e0d34c8f7fe3d9d5a3ae
#
_entry.id   6aaeba2ecc22e0d34c8f7fe3d9d5a3ae
#
_cell.length_a   1.000
_cell.length_b   1.000
_cell.length_c   1.000
_cell.angle_alpha   90.00
_cell.angle_beta   90.00
_cell.angle_gamma   90.00
#
_symmetry.space_group_name_H-M   'P 1'
#
loop_
_entity.id
_entity.type
_entity.pdbx_description
1 polymer ?
#
loop_
_entity_poly.entity_id
_entity_poly.type
_entity_poly.pdbx_seq_one_letter_code
_entity_poly.pdbx_strand_id
1 'polypeptide(L)'
;LLFLQPAENIFLYLPKIKFSKMNHPFSIKNSFLFSFIVLTSYFLVSFHIKNKEQTASYKTKKVLIFSKTNGFRHESIPAGIAAIKKLGQENHFIVDATEDSLAINSKNLKQYQAVIFLSTSGNVLDKNQKLDLQKFIENGNGFVGIHSATNCEPDWSWYTQMIGGIFEGHPEPQNAKLIIVDHEHLSTKHLPAIWERKDEWYNFKCVNPNVNVLIKIDESSYKGGKHGANHPLAWYHDYDGGRVFYTALGHSSESYNDPLFVQHLLGGITYAIDK
;
A
#
# COMPACT_ATOMS: atom_id res chain seq x y z
N LEU A 1 -28.03 -21.92 24.15
CA LEU A 1 -27.32 -22.12 25.43
C LEU A 1 -25.82 -21.87 25.15
N LEU A 2 -25.39 -20.64 25.47
CA LEU A 2 -23.99 -20.22 25.46
C LEU A 2 -23.33 -20.67 26.76
N PHE A 3 -22.15 -21.27 26.66
CA PHE A 3 -21.23 -21.40 27.77
C PHE A 3 -20.02 -20.47 27.54
N LEU A 4 -19.92 -19.45 28.40
CA LEU A 4 -18.75 -18.64 28.63
C LEU A 4 -17.76 -19.41 29.51
N GLN A 5 -16.51 -19.55 29.09
CA GLN A 5 -15.42 -20.00 29.98
C GLN A 5 -14.71 -18.78 30.56
N PRO A 6 -14.32 -18.83 31.84
CA PRO A 6 -13.62 -17.70 32.48
C PRO A 6 -12.11 -17.76 32.25
N ALA A 7 -11.51 -16.58 32.21
CA ALA A 7 -10.07 -16.35 32.08
C ALA A 7 -9.29 -16.93 33.26
N GLU A 8 -8.25 -17.71 32.96
CA GLU A 8 -7.33 -18.26 33.95
C GLU A 8 -6.37 -17.16 34.47
N ASN A 9 -6.30 -17.08 35.79
CA ASN A 9 -5.40 -16.23 36.56
C ASN A 9 -3.93 -16.68 36.39
N ILE A 10 -3.07 -15.83 35.84
CA ILE A 10 -1.62 -16.01 35.90
C ILE A 10 -1.15 -15.60 37.29
N PHE A 11 -0.87 -16.58 38.16
CA PHE A 11 -0.20 -16.38 39.43
C PHE A 11 1.30 -16.18 39.21
N LEU A 12 1.76 -14.97 39.40
CA LEU A 12 3.21 -14.66 39.53
C LEU A 12 3.76 -15.22 40.82
N TYR A 13 4.59 -16.25 40.74
CA TYR A 13 5.35 -16.79 41.84
C TYR A 13 6.47 -15.80 42.28
N LEU A 14 6.25 -15.12 43.39
CA LEU A 14 7.30 -14.36 44.05
C LEU A 14 8.03 -15.31 45.04
N PRO A 15 9.36 -15.40 45.03
CA PRO A 15 10.10 -16.20 46.01
C PRO A 15 10.00 -15.59 47.42
N LYS A 16 9.66 -16.41 48.41
CA LYS A 16 9.66 -16.03 49.83
C LYS A 16 11.08 -15.77 50.30
N ILE A 17 11.43 -14.53 50.48
CA ILE A 17 12.69 -14.14 51.15
C ILE A 17 12.53 -14.34 52.66
N LYS A 18 13.27 -15.29 53.25
CA LYS A 18 13.37 -15.47 54.71
C LYS A 18 14.26 -14.38 55.27
N PHE A 19 13.67 -13.45 56.00
CA PHE A 19 14.48 -12.52 56.84
C PHE A 19 14.94 -13.21 58.11
N SER A 20 16.23 -13.36 58.28
CA SER A 20 16.86 -13.72 59.56
C SER A 20 16.88 -12.47 60.43
N LYS A 21 16.52 -12.62 61.73
CA LYS A 21 16.58 -11.53 62.70
C LYS A 21 18.04 -11.15 62.95
N MET A 22 18.47 -10.02 62.37
CA MET A 22 19.72 -9.37 62.75
C MET A 22 19.43 -8.31 63.82
N ASN A 23 19.91 -8.56 65.06
CA ASN A 23 19.88 -7.62 66.19
C ASN A 23 21.08 -6.70 66.11
N HIS A 24 21.01 -5.62 65.32
CA HIS A 24 21.91 -4.49 65.40
C HIS A 24 21.14 -3.17 65.29
N PRO A 25 21.45 -2.14 66.07
CA PRO A 25 20.75 -0.87 66.00
C PRO A 25 21.10 -0.17 64.68
N PHE A 26 20.13 -0.09 63.80
CA PHE A 26 20.26 0.65 62.54
C PHE A 26 20.27 2.15 62.83
N SER A 27 21.37 2.85 62.52
CA SER A 27 21.46 4.30 62.57
C SER A 27 20.61 4.90 61.45
N ILE A 28 19.73 5.86 61.76
CA ILE A 28 18.81 6.57 60.82
C ILE A 28 19.54 7.13 59.58
N LYS A 29 20.83 7.46 59.69
CA LYS A 29 21.68 7.96 58.61
C LYS A 29 21.87 6.93 57.46
N ASN A 30 21.88 5.63 57.76
CA ASN A 30 22.10 4.57 56.78
C ASN A 30 20.81 4.23 55.98
N SER A 31 19.63 4.49 56.58
CA SER A 31 18.34 4.27 55.89
C SER A 31 18.11 5.25 54.75
N PHE A 32 18.55 6.50 54.88
CA PHE A 32 18.45 7.50 53.81
C PHE A 32 19.37 7.21 52.62
N LEU A 33 20.57 6.68 52.88
CA LEU A 33 21.52 6.33 51.84
C LEU A 33 21.04 5.12 51.02
N PHE A 34 20.45 4.12 51.68
CA PHE A 34 19.93 2.92 51.03
C PHE A 34 18.68 3.24 50.14
N SER A 35 17.77 4.11 50.63
CA SER A 35 16.60 4.58 49.83
C SER A 35 17.02 5.40 48.62
N PHE A 36 18.09 6.20 48.74
CA PHE A 36 18.59 7.00 47.63
C PHE A 36 19.22 6.16 46.50
N ILE A 37 19.97 5.10 46.88
CA ILE A 37 20.58 4.17 45.92
C ILE A 37 19.53 3.33 45.18
N VAL A 38 18.46 2.89 45.88
CA VAL A 38 17.37 2.14 45.24
C VAL A 38 16.57 3.02 44.30
N LEU A 39 16.29 4.29 44.66
CA LEU A 39 15.58 5.23 43.79
C LEU A 39 16.41 5.60 42.55
N THR A 40 17.72 5.82 42.69
CA THR A 40 18.59 6.15 41.53
C THR A 40 18.75 4.96 40.59
N SER A 41 18.85 3.74 41.11
CA SER A 41 18.90 2.53 40.27
C SER A 41 17.60 2.29 39.51
N TYR A 42 16.44 2.57 40.13
CA TYR A 42 15.14 2.49 39.47
C TYR A 42 14.99 3.53 38.33
N PHE A 43 15.51 4.74 38.56
CA PHE A 43 15.49 5.81 37.56
C PHE A 43 16.42 5.52 36.38
N LEU A 44 17.60 4.96 36.63
CA LEU A 44 18.56 4.57 35.59
C LEU A 44 18.07 3.38 34.77
N VAL A 45 17.42 2.39 35.35
CA VAL A 45 16.84 1.25 34.66
C VAL A 45 15.64 1.70 33.85
N SER A 46 14.78 2.58 34.38
CA SER A 46 13.62 3.13 33.62
C SER A 46 14.06 3.99 32.43
N PHE A 47 15.15 4.73 32.56
CA PHE A 47 15.73 5.54 31.48
C PHE A 47 16.37 4.66 30.38
N HIS A 48 17.04 3.57 30.77
CA HIS A 48 17.59 2.60 29.81
C HIS A 48 16.52 1.82 29.09
N ILE A 49 15.41 1.47 29.74
CA ILE A 49 14.27 0.77 29.09
C ILE A 49 13.58 1.71 28.09
N LYS A 50 13.31 2.98 28.46
CA LYS A 50 12.75 3.97 27.54
C LYS A 50 13.64 4.23 26.32
N ASN A 51 14.95 4.27 26.47
CA ASN A 51 15.87 4.47 25.35
C ASN A 51 16.02 3.21 24.46
N LYS A 52 15.72 2.02 24.96
CA LYS A 52 15.81 0.79 24.16
C LYS A 52 14.57 0.56 23.28
N GLU A 53 13.42 1.13 23.65
CA GLU A 53 12.21 1.08 22.81
C GLU A 53 12.25 2.08 21.63
N GLN A 54 13.16 3.07 21.65
CA GLN A 54 13.17 4.17 20.67
C GLN A 54 14.16 3.97 19.50
N THR A 55 14.78 2.79 19.35
CA THR A 55 15.72 2.52 18.24
C THR A 55 15.39 1.30 17.40
N ALA A 56 14.12 0.95 17.25
CA ALA A 56 13.71 0.23 16.07
C ALA A 56 13.80 1.23 14.91
N SER A 57 14.92 1.26 14.20
CA SER A 57 15.05 2.00 12.94
C SER A 57 14.04 1.39 11.96
N TYR A 58 12.82 1.91 11.93
CA TYR A 58 11.86 1.59 10.88
C TYR A 58 12.49 2.07 9.57
N LYS A 59 12.99 1.12 8.77
CA LYS A 59 13.52 1.45 7.44
C LYS A 59 12.39 2.14 6.68
N THR A 60 12.58 3.43 6.35
CA THR A 60 11.59 4.20 5.59
C THR A 60 11.24 3.46 4.31
N LYS A 61 9.96 3.20 4.09
CA LYS A 61 9.48 2.52 2.89
C LYS A 61 9.75 3.38 1.66
N LYS A 62 10.02 2.74 0.54
CA LYS A 62 10.37 3.42 -0.71
C LYS A 62 9.61 2.80 -1.87
N VAL A 63 9.06 3.62 -2.76
CA VAL A 63 8.36 3.18 -3.97
C VAL A 63 9.00 3.79 -5.21
N LEU A 64 8.95 3.06 -6.33
CA LEU A 64 9.41 3.52 -7.63
C LEU A 64 8.22 3.76 -8.55
N ILE A 65 8.01 5.01 -8.97
CA ILE A 65 7.10 5.32 -10.08
C ILE A 65 7.85 5.06 -11.39
N PHE A 66 7.24 4.25 -12.24
CA PHE A 66 7.68 4.00 -13.61
C PHE A 66 6.58 4.45 -14.57
N SER A 67 6.90 5.35 -15.50
CA SER A 67 5.91 5.98 -16.41
C SER A 67 6.37 6.03 -17.87
N LYS A 68 7.20 5.05 -18.28
CA LYS A 68 7.60 4.91 -19.68
C LYS A 68 6.42 4.52 -20.56
N THR A 69 6.36 5.11 -21.75
CA THR A 69 5.35 4.83 -22.76
C THR A 69 6.00 4.54 -24.11
N ASN A 70 5.57 3.44 -24.77
CA ASN A 70 5.87 3.15 -26.16
C ASN A 70 4.57 3.20 -27.01
N GLY A 71 3.42 3.41 -26.37
CA GLY A 71 2.13 3.73 -26.96
C GLY A 71 1.73 5.17 -26.65
N PHE A 72 0.44 5.39 -26.35
CA PHE A 72 -0.06 6.71 -25.98
C PHE A 72 0.56 7.22 -24.69
N ARG A 73 0.97 8.48 -24.67
CA ARG A 73 1.50 9.17 -23.48
C ARG A 73 0.47 10.15 -22.93
N HIS A 74 0.03 9.91 -21.70
CA HIS A 74 -0.94 10.78 -21.03
C HIS A 74 -0.28 12.05 -20.51
N GLU A 75 -0.94 13.19 -20.73
CA GLU A 75 -0.48 14.49 -20.19
C GLU A 75 -0.56 14.56 -18.66
N SER A 76 -1.34 13.68 -18.05
CA SER A 76 -1.51 13.58 -16.58
C SER A 76 -0.31 12.98 -15.84
N ILE A 77 0.66 12.37 -16.52
CA ILE A 77 1.83 11.74 -15.90
C ILE A 77 2.58 12.70 -14.94
N PRO A 78 2.91 13.94 -15.32
CA PRO A 78 3.58 14.87 -14.40
C PRO A 78 2.75 15.20 -13.15
N ALA A 79 1.43 15.38 -13.30
CA ALA A 79 0.52 15.65 -12.18
C ALA A 79 0.44 14.42 -11.24
N GLY A 80 0.37 13.22 -11.80
CA GLY A 80 0.37 11.97 -11.04
C GLY A 80 1.67 11.78 -10.25
N ILE A 81 2.83 12.03 -10.87
CA ILE A 81 4.13 11.97 -10.18
C ILE A 81 4.17 12.97 -9.02
N ALA A 82 3.71 14.22 -9.25
CA ALA A 82 3.70 15.25 -8.21
C ALA A 82 2.78 14.88 -7.04
N ALA A 83 1.57 14.40 -7.33
CA ALA A 83 0.62 13.97 -6.31
C ALA A 83 1.16 12.80 -5.47
N ILE A 84 1.72 11.76 -6.10
CA ILE A 84 2.26 10.60 -5.38
C ILE A 84 3.50 10.99 -4.55
N LYS A 85 4.37 11.88 -5.05
CA LYS A 85 5.50 12.41 -4.27
C LYS A 85 5.01 13.17 -3.04
N LYS A 86 3.97 13.99 -3.18
CA LYS A 86 3.34 14.69 -2.05
C LYS A 86 2.77 13.70 -1.04
N LEU A 87 2.06 12.65 -1.49
CA LEU A 87 1.58 11.57 -0.61
C LEU A 87 2.72 10.92 0.16
N GLY A 88 3.86 10.66 -0.50
CA GLY A 88 5.05 10.10 0.16
C GLY A 88 5.58 10.99 1.28
N GLN A 89 5.67 12.30 1.05
CA GLN A 89 6.11 13.27 2.05
C GLN A 89 5.16 13.33 3.25
N GLU A 90 3.84 13.34 3.00
CA GLU A 90 2.81 13.44 4.04
C GLU A 90 2.61 12.14 4.83
N ASN A 91 2.97 10.97 4.24
CA ASN A 91 2.73 9.64 4.82
C ASN A 91 4.03 8.84 5.05
N HIS A 92 5.18 9.51 5.11
CA HIS A 92 6.48 8.98 5.53
C HIS A 92 7.01 7.81 4.68
N PHE A 93 6.80 7.85 3.36
CA PHE A 93 7.49 6.98 2.41
C PHE A 93 8.20 7.77 1.32
N ILE A 94 9.32 7.23 0.80
CA ILE A 94 10.13 7.86 -0.23
C ILE A 94 9.59 7.47 -1.62
N VAL A 95 9.56 8.43 -2.55
CA VAL A 95 9.08 8.22 -3.91
C VAL A 95 10.14 8.65 -4.91
N ASP A 96 10.69 7.68 -5.64
CA ASP A 96 11.47 7.95 -6.85
C ASP A 96 10.57 7.84 -8.08
N ALA A 97 10.93 8.52 -9.16
CA ALA A 97 10.20 8.46 -10.43
C ALA A 97 11.17 8.40 -11.61
N THR A 98 10.85 7.57 -12.60
CA THR A 98 11.67 7.38 -13.80
C THR A 98 10.82 6.96 -15.00
N GLU A 99 11.31 7.28 -16.20
CA GLU A 99 10.86 6.71 -17.48
C GLU A 99 11.93 5.79 -18.10
N ASP A 100 13.08 5.68 -17.44
CA ASP A 100 14.18 4.82 -17.90
C ASP A 100 13.92 3.37 -17.50
N SER A 101 13.67 2.50 -18.50
CA SER A 101 13.48 1.07 -18.26
C SER A 101 14.71 0.36 -17.68
N LEU A 102 15.91 0.93 -17.81
CA LEU A 102 17.11 0.40 -17.16
C LEU A 102 17.01 0.43 -15.62
N ALA A 103 16.11 1.23 -15.06
CA ALA A 103 15.84 1.22 -13.63
C ALA A 103 15.10 -0.04 -13.16
N ILE A 104 14.44 -0.77 -14.08
CA ILE A 104 13.78 -2.05 -13.77
C ILE A 104 14.83 -3.17 -13.86
N ASN A 105 15.62 -3.30 -12.83
CA ASN A 105 16.63 -4.35 -12.66
C ASN A 105 16.72 -4.78 -11.20
N SER A 106 17.14 -6.02 -10.96
CA SER A 106 17.17 -6.64 -9.62
C SER A 106 18.01 -5.88 -8.60
N LYS A 107 19.10 -5.21 -9.02
CA LYS A 107 19.93 -4.42 -8.12
C LYS A 107 19.21 -3.17 -7.63
N ASN A 108 18.55 -2.45 -8.54
CA ASN A 108 17.83 -1.23 -8.21
C ASN A 108 16.54 -1.53 -7.45
N LEU A 109 15.76 -2.53 -7.89
CA LEU A 109 14.47 -2.88 -7.31
C LEU A 109 14.56 -3.30 -5.83
N LYS A 110 15.69 -3.85 -5.36
CA LYS A 110 15.91 -4.20 -3.94
C LYS A 110 15.73 -3.03 -2.95
N GLN A 111 15.73 -1.79 -3.44
CA GLN A 111 15.54 -0.61 -2.59
C GLN A 111 14.08 -0.33 -2.28
N TYR A 112 13.14 -0.88 -3.06
CA TYR A 112 11.73 -0.53 -3.06
C TYR A 112 10.87 -1.63 -2.44
N GLN A 113 9.75 -1.23 -1.86
CA GLN A 113 8.68 -2.12 -1.37
C GLN A 113 7.57 -2.31 -2.40
N ALA A 114 7.43 -1.34 -3.33
CA ALA A 114 6.50 -1.46 -4.45
C ALA A 114 7.01 -0.70 -5.69
N VAL A 115 6.54 -1.13 -6.87
CA VAL A 115 6.67 -0.41 -8.13
C VAL A 115 5.28 0.08 -8.54
N ILE A 116 5.20 1.34 -8.97
CA ILE A 116 3.97 1.99 -9.44
C ILE A 116 4.09 2.23 -10.95
N PHE A 117 3.30 1.52 -11.74
CA PHE A 117 3.19 1.78 -13.17
C PHE A 117 2.13 2.87 -13.38
N LEU A 118 2.58 4.10 -13.56
CA LEU A 118 1.73 5.27 -13.74
C LEU A 118 1.56 5.56 -15.22
N SER A 119 0.37 5.26 -15.74
CA SER A 119 -0.01 5.52 -17.15
C SER A 119 1.03 4.99 -18.17
N THR A 120 1.64 3.84 -17.87
CA THR A 120 2.52 3.11 -18.80
C THR A 120 1.70 2.58 -19.98
N SER A 121 2.31 2.46 -21.16
CA SER A 121 1.62 1.94 -22.36
C SER A 121 2.58 1.27 -23.33
N GLY A 122 2.11 0.23 -24.01
CA GLY A 122 2.88 -0.55 -24.99
C GLY A 122 3.96 -1.44 -24.34
N ASN A 123 4.82 -2.04 -25.16
CA ASN A 123 5.92 -2.89 -24.69
C ASN A 123 7.11 -2.02 -24.28
N VAL A 124 7.37 -1.86 -22.99
CA VAL A 124 8.35 -0.94 -22.40
C VAL A 124 9.54 -1.64 -21.75
N LEU A 125 9.45 -2.96 -21.55
CA LEU A 125 10.46 -3.77 -20.87
C LEU A 125 11.08 -4.81 -21.83
N ASP A 126 12.39 -4.99 -21.74
CA ASP A 126 13.06 -6.12 -22.37
C ASP A 126 12.90 -7.41 -21.56
N LYS A 127 13.42 -8.54 -22.11
CA LYS A 127 13.29 -9.86 -21.48
C LYS A 127 13.92 -9.92 -20.08
N ASN A 128 15.04 -9.26 -19.84
CA ASN A 128 15.72 -9.30 -18.55
C ASN A 128 14.97 -8.45 -17.53
N GLN A 129 14.49 -7.28 -17.93
CA GLN A 129 13.67 -6.38 -17.11
C GLN A 129 12.35 -7.05 -16.69
N LYS A 130 11.72 -7.79 -17.62
CA LYS A 130 10.53 -8.63 -17.32
C LYS A 130 10.83 -9.65 -16.22
N LEU A 131 11.92 -10.40 -16.36
CA LEU A 131 12.34 -11.38 -15.35
C LEU A 131 12.68 -10.73 -14.00
N ASP A 132 13.29 -9.56 -14.00
CA ASP A 132 13.65 -8.85 -12.76
C ASP A 132 12.40 -8.29 -12.06
N LEU A 133 11.41 -7.76 -12.82
CA LEU A 133 10.12 -7.34 -12.27
C LEU A 133 9.35 -8.54 -11.70
N GLN A 134 9.30 -9.66 -12.43
CA GLN A 134 8.64 -10.87 -11.96
C GLN A 134 9.24 -11.36 -10.64
N LYS A 135 10.55 -11.50 -10.54
CA LYS A 135 11.25 -11.88 -9.30
C LYS A 135 11.01 -10.88 -8.16
N PHE A 136 10.88 -9.60 -8.48
CA PHE A 136 10.57 -8.57 -7.49
C PHE A 136 9.21 -8.85 -6.82
N ILE A 137 8.18 -9.18 -7.60
CA ILE A 137 6.84 -9.53 -7.11
C ILE A 137 6.87 -10.87 -6.37
N GLU A 138 7.50 -11.91 -6.94
CA GLU A 138 7.66 -13.24 -6.31
C GLU A 138 8.35 -13.17 -4.93
N ASN A 139 9.20 -12.18 -4.71
CA ASN A 139 9.81 -11.90 -3.41
C ASN A 139 8.88 -11.17 -2.42
N GLY A 140 7.59 -11.03 -2.76
CA GLY A 140 6.56 -10.46 -1.90
C GLY A 140 6.51 -8.94 -1.90
N ASN A 141 7.03 -8.26 -2.93
CA ASN A 141 6.91 -6.81 -3.06
C ASN A 141 5.62 -6.42 -3.79
N GLY A 142 5.21 -5.15 -3.64
CA GLY A 142 3.95 -4.67 -4.18
C GLY A 142 4.02 -4.15 -5.61
N PHE A 143 2.87 -4.18 -6.27
CA PHE A 143 2.64 -3.55 -7.56
C PHE A 143 1.40 -2.65 -7.51
N VAL A 144 1.51 -1.46 -8.09
CA VAL A 144 0.39 -0.53 -8.26
C VAL A 144 0.28 -0.17 -9.74
N GLY A 145 -0.85 -0.48 -10.36
CA GLY A 145 -1.17 -0.06 -11.72
C GLY A 145 -2.16 1.10 -11.71
N ILE A 146 -1.85 2.16 -12.46
CA ILE A 146 -2.72 3.33 -12.57
C ILE A 146 -3.02 3.57 -14.05
N HIS A 147 -4.31 3.69 -14.35
CA HIS A 147 -4.85 4.04 -15.66
C HIS A 147 -4.36 3.08 -16.76
N SER A 148 -3.59 3.57 -17.74
CA SER A 148 -3.16 2.76 -18.88
C SER A 148 -2.14 1.67 -18.58
N ALA A 149 -1.83 1.41 -17.30
CA ALA A 149 -1.01 0.27 -16.94
C ALA A 149 -1.57 -1.08 -17.44
N THR A 150 -2.88 -1.23 -17.65
CA THR A 150 -3.49 -2.41 -18.29
C THR A 150 -3.32 -2.44 -19.82
N ASN A 151 -2.82 -1.37 -20.43
CA ASN A 151 -2.41 -1.28 -21.83
C ASN A 151 -0.87 -1.40 -22.00
N CYS A 152 -0.19 -1.84 -20.95
CA CYS A 152 1.24 -2.08 -20.94
C CYS A 152 1.50 -3.59 -21.04
N GLU A 153 2.55 -3.99 -21.78
CA GLU A 153 2.96 -5.39 -21.92
C GLU A 153 1.82 -6.37 -22.29
N PRO A 154 0.97 -6.06 -23.26
CA PRO A 154 -0.26 -6.84 -23.51
C PRO A 154 0.01 -8.29 -23.96
N ASP A 155 1.19 -8.56 -24.50
CA ASP A 155 1.60 -9.88 -24.95
C ASP A 155 2.36 -10.70 -23.87
N TRP A 156 2.59 -10.11 -22.70
CA TRP A 156 3.23 -10.80 -21.60
C TRP A 156 2.18 -11.34 -20.63
N SER A 157 1.81 -12.61 -20.81
CA SER A 157 0.74 -13.29 -20.07
C SER A 157 0.90 -13.19 -18.55
N TRP A 158 2.12 -13.32 -18.01
CA TRP A 158 2.36 -13.15 -16.57
C TRP A 158 1.95 -11.76 -16.07
N TYR A 159 2.32 -10.69 -16.81
CA TYR A 159 1.98 -9.31 -16.45
C TYR A 159 0.48 -9.06 -16.51
N THR A 160 -0.19 -9.53 -17.55
CA THR A 160 -1.64 -9.32 -17.71
C THR A 160 -2.45 -10.05 -16.64
N GLN A 161 -1.98 -11.21 -16.19
CA GLN A 161 -2.56 -11.92 -15.05
C GLN A 161 -2.27 -11.18 -13.73
N MET A 162 -1.03 -10.69 -13.55
CA MET A 162 -0.62 -9.93 -12.37
C MET A 162 -1.43 -8.64 -12.23
N ILE A 163 -1.48 -7.80 -13.26
CA ILE A 163 -2.24 -6.53 -13.19
C ILE A 163 -3.75 -6.77 -13.12
N GLY A 164 -4.21 -7.94 -13.54
CA GLY A 164 -5.59 -8.38 -13.41
C GLY A 164 -6.54 -7.98 -14.54
N GLY A 165 -6.05 -7.38 -15.63
CA GLY A 165 -6.90 -7.00 -16.77
C GLY A 165 -6.12 -6.62 -18.02
N ILE A 166 -6.77 -6.68 -19.18
CA ILE A 166 -6.22 -6.26 -20.47
C ILE A 166 -7.13 -5.19 -21.05
N PHE A 167 -6.58 -4.01 -21.27
CA PHE A 167 -7.29 -2.90 -21.92
C PHE A 167 -7.83 -3.28 -23.31
N GLU A 168 -9.06 -2.88 -23.61
CA GLU A 168 -9.67 -3.06 -24.93
C GLU A 168 -9.89 -1.73 -25.67
N GLY A 169 -10.25 -0.69 -24.92
CA GLY A 169 -10.60 0.61 -25.48
C GLY A 169 -11.46 1.40 -24.50
N HIS A 170 -11.87 2.59 -24.90
CA HIS A 170 -12.70 3.48 -24.10
C HIS A 170 -13.57 4.37 -25.01
N PRO A 171 -14.74 4.84 -24.58
CA PRO A 171 -15.44 5.96 -25.17
C PRO A 171 -14.75 7.29 -24.83
N GLU A 172 -15.25 8.40 -25.40
CA GLU A 172 -14.83 9.74 -25.02
C GLU A 172 -15.01 9.98 -23.51
N PRO A 173 -14.07 10.73 -22.85
CA PRO A 173 -14.18 11.05 -21.44
C PRO A 173 -15.49 11.76 -21.07
N GLN A 174 -16.22 11.22 -20.11
CA GLN A 174 -17.56 11.70 -19.73
C GLN A 174 -17.84 11.47 -18.25
N ASN A 175 -18.91 12.11 -17.75
CA ASN A 175 -19.39 11.85 -16.38
C ASN A 175 -20.03 10.48 -16.29
N ALA A 176 -19.80 9.80 -15.15
CA ALA A 176 -20.48 8.56 -14.80
C ALA A 176 -20.59 8.39 -13.29
N LYS A 177 -21.39 7.41 -12.86
CA LYS A 177 -21.55 6.99 -11.47
C LYS A 177 -20.69 5.78 -11.21
N LEU A 178 -19.83 5.87 -10.21
CA LEU A 178 -19.05 4.77 -9.70
C LEU A 178 -19.74 4.18 -8.46
N ILE A 179 -19.82 2.86 -8.39
CA ILE A 179 -20.38 2.11 -7.29
C ILE A 179 -19.22 1.56 -6.48
N ILE A 180 -19.13 1.93 -5.22
CA ILE A 180 -18.13 1.40 -4.32
C ILE A 180 -18.62 0.05 -3.80
N VAL A 181 -17.85 -1.01 -4.10
CA VAL A 181 -18.21 -2.41 -3.78
C VAL A 181 -17.66 -2.84 -2.44
N ASP A 182 -16.43 -2.44 -2.14
CA ASP A 182 -15.74 -2.73 -0.89
C ASP A 182 -15.49 -1.42 -0.13
N HIS A 183 -16.15 -1.25 1.01
CA HIS A 183 -16.02 -0.08 1.89
C HIS A 183 -15.00 -0.27 3.02
N GLU A 184 -14.38 -1.45 3.13
CA GLU A 184 -13.40 -1.74 4.18
C GLU A 184 -11.96 -1.56 3.70
N HIS A 185 -11.72 -1.69 2.39
CA HIS A 185 -10.36 -1.56 1.84
C HIS A 185 -9.81 -0.13 2.01
N LEU A 186 -8.50 -0.02 2.27
CA LEU A 186 -7.83 1.26 2.53
C LEU A 186 -8.04 2.32 1.44
N SER A 187 -8.18 1.88 0.17
CA SER A 187 -8.36 2.77 -0.97
C SER A 187 -9.80 3.27 -1.16
N THR A 188 -10.78 2.66 -0.51
CA THR A 188 -12.21 2.92 -0.77
C THR A 188 -13.03 3.28 0.45
N LYS A 189 -12.54 3.01 1.66
CA LYS A 189 -13.29 3.25 2.92
C LYS A 189 -13.69 4.71 3.16
N HIS A 190 -13.05 5.67 2.49
CA HIS A 190 -13.36 7.11 2.58
C HIS A 190 -14.31 7.58 1.49
N LEU A 191 -14.59 6.75 0.48
CA LEU A 191 -15.43 7.10 -0.66
C LEU A 191 -16.91 6.98 -0.31
N PRO A 192 -17.78 7.85 -0.88
CA PRO A 192 -19.22 7.69 -0.78
C PRO A 192 -19.67 6.43 -1.54
N ALA A 193 -20.79 5.83 -1.16
CA ALA A 193 -21.32 4.61 -1.80
C ALA A 193 -21.50 4.77 -3.33
N ILE A 194 -21.87 5.96 -3.77
CA ILE A 194 -21.89 6.39 -5.19
C ILE A 194 -20.97 7.60 -5.33
N TRP A 195 -20.00 7.47 -6.22
CA TRP A 195 -19.04 8.54 -6.51
C TRP A 195 -19.21 9.01 -7.96
N GLU A 196 -19.74 10.20 -8.14
CA GLU A 196 -19.91 10.79 -9.46
C GLU A 196 -18.65 11.57 -9.84
N ARG A 197 -18.12 11.29 -11.05
CA ARG A 197 -16.95 12.00 -11.57
C ARG A 197 -16.86 11.90 -13.09
N LYS A 198 -16.03 12.73 -13.69
CA LYS A 198 -15.60 12.64 -15.09
C LYS A 198 -14.24 11.95 -15.14
N ASP A 199 -14.14 10.93 -16.01
CA ASP A 199 -12.86 10.29 -16.34
C ASP A 199 -12.98 9.60 -17.71
N GLU A 200 -11.96 8.85 -18.11
CA GLU A 200 -11.95 7.97 -19.27
C GLU A 200 -12.29 6.54 -18.80
N TRP A 201 -13.38 5.99 -19.35
CA TRP A 201 -13.94 4.71 -18.85
C TRP A 201 -13.42 3.53 -19.67
N TYR A 202 -12.45 2.80 -19.12
CA TYR A 202 -11.83 1.66 -19.78
C TYR A 202 -12.77 0.46 -19.87
N ASN A 203 -12.88 -0.09 -21.07
CA ASN A 203 -13.34 -1.45 -21.29
C ASN A 203 -12.15 -2.40 -21.33
N PHE A 204 -12.36 -3.64 -20.93
CA PHE A 204 -11.32 -4.66 -20.85
C PHE A 204 -11.68 -5.87 -21.73
N LYS A 205 -10.68 -6.45 -22.42
CA LYS A 205 -10.86 -7.73 -23.15
C LYS A 205 -11.17 -8.85 -22.19
N CYS A 206 -10.52 -8.83 -21.03
CA CYS A 206 -10.77 -9.74 -19.92
C CYS A 206 -10.32 -9.07 -18.61
N VAL A 207 -10.95 -9.50 -17.52
CA VAL A 207 -10.52 -9.21 -16.15
C VAL A 207 -10.31 -10.54 -15.45
N ASN A 208 -9.22 -10.70 -14.71
CA ASN A 208 -8.93 -11.91 -13.94
C ASN A 208 -10.06 -12.16 -12.92
N PRO A 209 -10.74 -13.31 -12.97
CA PRO A 209 -11.89 -13.57 -12.08
C PRO A 209 -11.53 -13.67 -10.59
N ASN A 210 -10.24 -13.78 -10.27
CA ASN A 210 -9.75 -13.90 -8.90
C ASN A 210 -9.42 -12.55 -8.24
N VAL A 211 -9.64 -11.41 -8.92
CA VAL A 211 -9.43 -10.10 -8.30
C VAL A 211 -10.58 -9.73 -7.37
N ASN A 212 -10.26 -9.02 -6.29
CA ASN A 212 -11.24 -8.43 -5.40
C ASN A 212 -11.61 -7.04 -5.94
N VAL A 213 -12.82 -6.91 -6.46
CA VAL A 213 -13.30 -5.67 -7.07
C VAL A 213 -13.62 -4.64 -5.99
N LEU A 214 -13.05 -3.45 -6.12
CA LEU A 214 -13.21 -2.31 -5.22
C LEU A 214 -14.27 -1.32 -5.72
N ILE A 215 -14.21 -1.01 -7.02
CA ILE A 215 -15.06 -0.01 -7.67
C ILE A 215 -15.59 -0.59 -8.97
N LYS A 216 -16.90 -0.45 -9.20
CA LYS A 216 -17.57 -0.69 -10.49
C LYS A 216 -18.10 0.62 -11.04
N ILE A 217 -18.31 0.67 -12.37
CA ILE A 217 -19.03 1.77 -12.99
C ILE A 217 -20.45 1.33 -13.32
N ASP A 218 -21.42 2.21 -13.11
CA ASP A 218 -22.80 2.03 -13.56
C ASP A 218 -22.90 2.39 -15.05
N GLU A 219 -22.95 1.39 -15.92
CA GLU A 219 -23.04 1.59 -17.37
C GLU A 219 -24.33 2.29 -17.81
N SER A 220 -25.38 2.32 -16.97
CA SER A 220 -26.59 3.10 -17.29
C SER A 220 -26.38 4.61 -17.18
N SER A 221 -25.30 5.04 -16.51
CA SER A 221 -24.98 6.45 -16.25
C SER A 221 -24.12 7.12 -17.34
N TYR A 222 -23.60 6.33 -18.31
CA TYR A 222 -22.76 6.84 -19.39
C TYR A 222 -22.95 6.03 -20.69
N LYS A 223 -22.21 6.36 -21.75
CA LYS A 223 -22.29 5.68 -23.05
C LYS A 223 -20.98 4.97 -23.39
N GLY A 224 -21.06 3.74 -23.91
CA GLY A 224 -19.92 3.02 -24.46
C GLY A 224 -19.34 1.93 -23.56
N GLY A 225 -20.03 1.57 -22.48
CA GLY A 225 -19.71 0.40 -21.65
C GLY A 225 -19.97 -0.92 -22.40
N LYS A 226 -19.20 -1.96 -22.04
CA LYS A 226 -19.24 -3.29 -22.69
C LYS A 226 -19.34 -4.46 -21.69
N HIS A 227 -19.51 -4.19 -20.40
CA HIS A 227 -19.50 -5.22 -19.34
C HIS A 227 -20.81 -5.34 -18.58
N GLY A 228 -21.81 -4.48 -18.89
CA GLY A 228 -23.12 -4.46 -18.24
C GLY A 228 -23.00 -4.18 -16.73
N ALA A 229 -23.71 -4.93 -15.90
CA ALA A 229 -23.73 -4.73 -14.46
C ALA A 229 -22.41 -5.08 -13.75
N ASN A 230 -21.47 -5.73 -14.43
CA ASN A 230 -20.20 -6.18 -13.86
C ASN A 230 -19.00 -5.51 -14.53
N HIS A 231 -18.96 -4.19 -14.52
CA HIS A 231 -17.87 -3.41 -15.08
C HIS A 231 -16.90 -2.91 -14.00
N PRO A 232 -15.83 -3.65 -13.67
CA PRO A 232 -14.87 -3.23 -12.67
C PRO A 232 -13.95 -2.14 -13.21
N LEU A 233 -13.59 -1.16 -12.35
CA LEU A 233 -12.63 -0.09 -12.64
C LEU A 233 -11.45 -0.05 -11.67
N ALA A 234 -11.58 -0.64 -10.48
CA ALA A 234 -10.49 -0.78 -9.54
C ALA A 234 -10.61 -2.10 -8.81
N TRP A 235 -9.44 -2.71 -8.52
CA TRP A 235 -9.35 -3.99 -7.83
C TRP A 235 -8.01 -4.18 -7.13
N TYR A 236 -7.95 -5.21 -6.28
CA TYR A 236 -6.73 -5.69 -5.67
C TYR A 236 -6.73 -7.21 -5.60
N HIS A 237 -5.58 -7.80 -5.48
CA HIS A 237 -5.38 -9.24 -5.20
C HIS A 237 -3.94 -9.53 -4.82
N ASP A 238 -3.72 -10.70 -4.25
CA ASP A 238 -2.39 -11.25 -4.11
C ASP A 238 -2.03 -12.02 -5.39
N TYR A 239 -0.80 -11.86 -5.86
CA TYR A 239 -0.31 -12.53 -7.06
C TYR A 239 1.16 -12.88 -6.91
N ASP A 240 1.50 -14.17 -7.10
CA ASP A 240 2.89 -14.69 -7.06
C ASP A 240 3.69 -14.23 -5.83
N GLY A 241 3.04 -14.12 -4.67
CA GLY A 241 3.63 -13.68 -3.41
C GLY A 241 3.60 -12.17 -3.17
N GLY A 242 3.31 -11.34 -4.17
CA GLY A 242 3.17 -9.88 -4.04
C GLY A 242 1.74 -9.43 -3.90
N ARG A 243 1.56 -8.15 -3.53
CA ARG A 243 0.26 -7.47 -3.45
C ARG A 243 0.07 -6.53 -4.62
N VAL A 244 -1.03 -6.69 -5.32
CA VAL A 244 -1.35 -5.92 -6.52
C VAL A 244 -2.59 -5.07 -6.30
N PHE A 245 -2.48 -3.79 -6.62
CA PHE A 245 -3.59 -2.85 -6.68
C PHE A 245 -3.65 -2.23 -8.08
N TYR A 246 -4.85 -2.09 -8.63
CA TYR A 246 -5.08 -1.42 -9.89
C TYR A 246 -6.27 -0.46 -9.81
N THR A 247 -6.16 0.68 -10.51
CA THR A 247 -7.27 1.60 -10.77
C THR A 247 -7.20 2.11 -12.20
N ALA A 248 -8.33 2.05 -12.92
CA ALA A 248 -8.48 2.59 -14.27
C ALA A 248 -8.62 4.12 -14.29
N LEU A 249 -8.82 4.74 -13.13
CA LEU A 249 -8.98 6.19 -12.98
C LEU A 249 -7.65 6.92 -13.19
N GLY A 250 -7.70 8.22 -13.47
CA GLY A 250 -6.51 9.07 -13.52
C GLY A 250 -6.09 9.50 -14.92
N HIS A 251 -7.02 9.50 -15.88
CA HIS A 251 -6.77 9.95 -17.25
C HIS A 251 -6.29 11.41 -17.31
N SER A 252 -6.95 12.31 -16.61
CA SER A 252 -6.66 13.74 -16.68
C SER A 252 -5.82 14.26 -15.51
N SER A 253 -5.14 15.38 -15.71
CA SER A 253 -4.37 16.06 -14.65
C SER A 253 -5.24 16.51 -13.49
N GLU A 254 -6.50 16.88 -13.75
CA GLU A 254 -7.47 17.30 -12.74
C GLU A 254 -7.79 16.17 -11.75
N SER A 255 -7.75 14.91 -12.19
CA SER A 255 -7.95 13.75 -11.30
C SER A 255 -6.99 13.79 -10.10
N TYR A 256 -5.76 14.22 -10.31
CA TYR A 256 -4.73 14.28 -9.25
C TYR A 256 -4.87 15.49 -8.32
N ASN A 257 -5.85 16.36 -8.55
CA ASN A 257 -6.27 17.44 -7.66
C ASN A 257 -7.54 17.07 -6.87
N ASP A 258 -8.24 15.98 -7.22
CA ASP A 258 -9.42 15.49 -6.51
C ASP A 258 -8.98 14.78 -5.21
N PRO A 259 -9.34 15.30 -4.02
CA PRO A 259 -8.94 14.71 -2.74
C PRO A 259 -9.39 13.26 -2.57
N LEU A 260 -10.57 12.89 -3.11
CA LEU A 260 -11.09 11.53 -3.03
C LEU A 260 -10.23 10.56 -3.86
N PHE A 261 -9.83 10.98 -5.07
CA PHE A 261 -8.95 10.17 -5.91
C PHE A 261 -7.53 10.06 -5.32
N VAL A 262 -6.98 11.16 -4.83
CA VAL A 262 -5.66 11.17 -4.20
C VAL A 262 -5.63 10.26 -2.96
N GLN A 263 -6.68 10.27 -2.14
CA GLN A 263 -6.81 9.36 -1.00
C GLN A 263 -7.02 7.90 -1.45
N HIS A 264 -7.73 7.66 -2.56
CA HIS A 264 -7.85 6.33 -3.18
C HIS A 264 -6.47 5.78 -3.59
N LEU A 265 -5.64 6.60 -4.23
CA LEU A 265 -4.26 6.22 -4.56
C LEU A 265 -3.42 5.93 -3.32
N LEU A 266 -3.51 6.78 -2.27
CA LEU A 266 -2.79 6.53 -1.01
C LEU A 266 -3.15 5.17 -0.43
N GLY A 267 -4.44 4.84 -0.38
CA GLY A 267 -4.90 3.55 0.14
C GLY A 267 -4.38 2.36 -0.66
N GLY A 268 -4.36 2.45 -2.00
CA GLY A 268 -3.81 1.42 -2.89
C GLY A 268 -2.29 1.26 -2.73
N ILE A 269 -1.56 2.37 -2.64
CA ILE A 269 -0.10 2.35 -2.38
C ILE A 269 0.19 1.75 -1.01
N THR A 270 -0.53 2.17 0.03
CA THR A 270 -0.37 1.64 1.39
C THR A 270 -0.62 0.13 1.42
N TYR A 271 -1.70 -0.35 0.79
CA TYR A 271 -1.95 -1.79 0.66
C TYR A 271 -0.78 -2.53 0.01
N ALA A 272 -0.20 -1.98 -1.05
CA ALA A 272 0.90 -2.62 -1.77
C ALA A 272 2.22 -2.65 -0.99
N ILE A 273 2.50 -1.66 -0.14
CA ILE A 273 3.77 -1.56 0.61
C ILE A 273 3.71 -2.15 2.04
N ASP A 274 2.52 -2.40 2.59
CA ASP A 274 2.32 -2.94 3.94
C ASP A 274 2.19 -4.46 3.88
N LYS A 275 3.14 -5.17 4.49
CA LYS A 275 3.11 -6.63 4.64
C LYS A 275 2.44 -7.01 5.95
#